data_98b0ee5044c8f2cce923c4770898cbdd
#
_entry.id   98b0ee5044c8f2cce923c4770898cbdd
#
_cell.length_a   1.000
_cell.length_b   1.000
_cell.length_c   1.000
_cell.angle_alpha   90.00
_cell.angle_beta   90.00
_cell.angle_gamma   90.00
#
_symmetry.space_group_name_H-M   'P 1'
#
loop_
_entity.id
_entity.type
_entity.pdbx_description
1 polymer ?
#
loop_
_entity_poly.entity_id
_entity_poly.type
_entity_poly.pdbx_seq_one_letter_code
_entity_poly.pdbx_strand_id
1 'polypeptide(L)'
;KDDVMYCTLPLYHATGMVVCWCGVIAGSSALAIRRKFSTSHFWTDVKKFNASAIGYVGELCRYLMDAPESSDEHSHRVTKMIGNGMRPNIWNKFKQRFGIEEVFELYASSEGNVGFSNVLNFDNTVGFSPVPYAIIQYDKEKDQPILDKKGHCIKVKKGETGLLIGKITNRSPFDGYTDPEKNKSSIMHNVFTQNDAYFITGDLVKDIGFRHAQFVDRLGDTFRWKGENVSTTQVENICSDYEKITEAVVYGVEIPNTNGRAGMAAITLKEGETLNEEDFANMATEFNKNLPSYAVPVFLRVQKAIETTGTFKYQKSKLKEEGFDLSKTDEQILVLLPHEDRYCEMTQEIFDNIQAYKYRF
;
A
#
# COMPACT_ATOMS: atom_id res chain seq x y z
N LYS A 1 29.77 2.10 15.90
CA LYS A 1 30.82 2.41 14.90
C LYS A 1 31.04 1.28 13.89
N ASP A 2 30.68 0.05 14.24
CA ASP A 2 30.87 -1.12 13.38
C ASP A 2 29.62 -1.51 12.57
N ASP A 3 28.58 -0.67 12.60
CA ASP A 3 27.37 -0.87 11.84
C ASP A 3 27.59 -0.52 10.35
N VAL A 4 27.01 -1.33 9.48
CA VAL A 4 26.98 -1.12 8.04
C VAL A 4 25.52 -1.20 7.58
N MET A 5 25.03 -0.09 7.04
CA MET A 5 23.72 0.01 6.41
C MET A 5 23.81 -0.42 4.94
N TYR A 6 23.10 -1.44 4.53
CA TYR A 6 22.98 -1.81 3.12
C TYR A 6 21.77 -1.11 2.50
N CYS A 7 22.00 -0.36 1.41
CA CYS A 7 20.99 0.44 0.72
C CYS A 7 20.98 0.15 -0.79
N THR A 8 19.84 -0.25 -1.29
CA THR A 8 19.57 -0.44 -2.72
C THR A 8 18.56 0.58 -3.26
N LEU A 9 18.16 1.55 -2.41
CA LEU A 9 17.16 2.56 -2.71
C LEU A 9 17.79 3.76 -3.41
N PRO A 10 17.05 4.42 -4.33
CA PRO A 10 17.54 5.62 -4.99
C PRO A 10 17.81 6.75 -3.99
N LEU A 11 18.98 7.37 -4.10
CA LEU A 11 19.37 8.47 -3.22
C LEU A 11 18.61 9.80 -3.47
N TYR A 12 17.86 9.90 -4.55
CA TYR A 12 16.93 11.02 -4.76
C TYR A 12 15.58 10.84 -4.03
N HIS A 13 15.36 9.70 -3.39
CA HIS A 13 14.17 9.42 -2.58
C HIS A 13 14.47 9.56 -1.08
N ALA A 14 13.48 10.02 -0.30
CA ALA A 14 13.66 10.29 1.14
C ALA A 14 14.20 9.09 1.90
N THR A 15 13.76 7.87 1.65
CA THR A 15 14.24 6.68 2.34
C THR A 15 15.72 6.41 2.02
N GLY A 16 16.16 6.55 0.78
CA GLY A 16 17.58 6.40 0.42
C GLY A 16 18.47 7.53 0.98
N MET A 17 18.04 8.77 0.80
CA MET A 17 18.81 9.95 1.21
C MET A 17 18.75 10.19 2.71
N VAL A 18 17.55 10.42 3.25
CA VAL A 18 17.37 10.87 4.64
C VAL A 18 17.58 9.71 5.61
N VAL A 19 16.95 8.56 5.33
CA VAL A 19 17.00 7.44 6.26
C VAL A 19 18.33 6.69 6.18
N CYS A 20 18.76 6.29 4.97
CA CYS A 20 20.00 5.52 4.85
C CYS A 20 21.24 6.41 4.89
N TRP A 21 21.39 7.35 3.96
CA TRP A 21 22.60 8.19 3.86
C TRP A 21 22.80 9.10 5.06
N CYS A 22 21.83 9.97 5.36
CA CYS A 22 21.98 10.89 6.52
C CYS A 22 22.00 10.13 7.85
N GLY A 23 21.26 9.00 7.94
CA GLY A 23 21.28 8.14 9.13
C GLY A 23 22.65 7.58 9.46
N VAL A 24 23.41 7.10 8.46
CA VAL A 24 24.79 6.59 8.69
C VAL A 24 25.77 7.71 9.02
N ILE A 25 25.61 8.91 8.45
CA ILE A 25 26.43 10.07 8.81
C ILE A 25 26.18 10.44 10.28
N ALA A 26 24.92 10.57 10.68
CA ALA A 26 24.55 10.90 12.05
C ALA A 26 25.01 9.83 13.06
N GLY A 27 24.94 8.55 12.68
CA GLY A 27 25.36 7.40 13.49
C GLY A 27 26.87 7.10 13.44
N SER A 28 27.64 7.82 12.62
CA SER A 28 29.07 7.54 12.39
C SER A 28 29.32 6.07 12.00
N SER A 29 28.49 5.54 11.11
CA SER A 29 28.52 4.17 10.58
C SER A 29 28.83 4.15 9.09
N ALA A 30 28.94 2.98 8.48
CA ALA A 30 29.24 2.83 7.07
C ALA A 30 27.96 2.62 6.23
N LEU A 31 28.00 3.06 4.97
CA LEU A 31 26.94 2.80 3.99
C LEU A 31 27.49 1.94 2.85
N ALA A 32 26.89 0.78 2.64
CA ALA A 32 27.11 -0.05 1.47
C ALA A 32 25.96 0.22 0.46
N ILE A 33 26.31 0.71 -0.72
CA ILE A 33 25.32 1.09 -1.74
C ILE A 33 25.42 0.15 -2.92
N ARG A 34 24.25 -0.32 -3.38
CA ARG A 34 24.09 -0.97 -4.67
C ARG A 34 23.33 -0.05 -5.63
N ARG A 35 23.81 0.06 -6.86
CA ARG A 35 23.23 0.96 -7.88
C ARG A 35 21.78 0.62 -8.24
N LYS A 36 21.41 -0.67 -8.20
CA LYS A 36 20.07 -1.16 -8.53
C LYS A 36 19.75 -2.39 -7.68
N PHE A 37 18.55 -2.46 -7.14
CA PHE A 37 18.06 -3.63 -6.42
C PHE A 37 18.13 -4.91 -7.27
N SER A 38 18.45 -6.02 -6.64
CA SER A 38 18.45 -7.34 -7.26
C SER A 38 18.17 -8.39 -6.20
N THR A 39 17.10 -9.15 -6.35
CA THR A 39 16.73 -10.23 -5.43
C THR A 39 17.83 -11.30 -5.34
N SER A 40 18.38 -11.72 -6.48
CA SER A 40 19.39 -12.78 -6.55
C SER A 40 20.75 -12.41 -5.94
N HIS A 41 21.07 -11.12 -5.82
CA HIS A 41 22.35 -10.67 -5.25
C HIS A 41 22.19 -10.03 -3.87
N PHE A 42 20.97 -9.85 -3.39
CA PHE A 42 20.73 -9.08 -2.17
C PHE A 42 21.49 -9.64 -0.97
N TRP A 43 21.27 -10.89 -0.64
CA TRP A 43 21.88 -11.53 0.53
C TRP A 43 23.39 -11.78 0.35
N THR A 44 23.84 -12.05 -0.86
CA THR A 44 25.27 -12.14 -1.20
C THR A 44 25.98 -10.81 -0.94
N ASP A 45 25.39 -9.67 -1.34
CA ASP A 45 25.93 -8.34 -1.06
C ASP A 45 25.88 -8.02 0.45
N VAL A 46 24.76 -8.31 1.11
CA VAL A 46 24.63 -8.13 2.56
C VAL A 46 25.75 -8.83 3.32
N LYS A 47 26.02 -10.07 2.97
CA LYS A 47 27.11 -10.89 3.53
C LYS A 47 28.49 -10.31 3.16
N LYS A 48 28.71 -9.97 1.89
CA LYS A 48 29.96 -9.40 1.37
C LYS A 48 30.36 -8.12 2.10
N PHE A 49 29.42 -7.21 2.33
CA PHE A 49 29.66 -5.95 3.02
C PHE A 49 29.55 -6.07 4.54
N ASN A 50 29.31 -7.27 5.06
CA ASN A 50 29.10 -7.52 6.48
C ASN A 50 28.06 -6.53 7.07
N ALA A 51 26.93 -6.35 6.35
CA ALA A 51 25.89 -5.41 6.75
C ALA A 51 25.23 -5.85 8.06
N SER A 52 24.91 -4.88 8.93
CA SER A 52 24.18 -5.09 10.19
C SER A 52 22.76 -4.57 10.13
N ALA A 53 22.47 -3.70 9.15
CA ALA A 53 21.16 -3.13 8.94
C ALA A 53 20.87 -3.01 7.44
N ILE A 54 19.58 -3.00 7.07
CA ILE A 54 19.13 -2.79 5.69
C ILE A 54 18.12 -1.65 5.62
N GLY A 55 18.21 -0.85 4.54
CA GLY A 55 17.20 0.13 4.18
C GLY A 55 16.17 -0.52 3.26
N TYR A 56 14.87 -0.35 3.52
CA TYR A 56 13.82 -1.00 2.76
C TYR A 56 12.66 -0.07 2.35
N VAL A 57 11.92 -0.52 1.35
CA VAL A 57 10.52 -0.17 1.09
C VAL A 57 9.73 -1.47 0.97
N GLY A 58 8.43 -1.43 1.24
CA GLY A 58 7.60 -2.64 1.34
C GLY A 58 7.68 -3.57 0.14
N GLU A 59 7.78 -3.02 -1.08
CA GLU A 59 7.92 -3.82 -2.30
C GLU A 59 9.24 -4.62 -2.37
N LEU A 60 10.33 -4.07 -1.84
CA LEU A 60 11.59 -4.81 -1.69
C LEU A 60 11.42 -6.06 -0.81
N CYS A 61 10.70 -5.89 0.30
CA CYS A 61 10.43 -7.00 1.21
C CYS A 61 9.58 -8.08 0.53
N ARG A 62 8.60 -7.68 -0.29
CA ARG A 62 7.79 -8.61 -1.06
C ARG A 62 8.64 -9.38 -2.07
N TYR A 63 9.45 -8.69 -2.89
CA TYR A 63 10.34 -9.35 -3.86
C TYR A 63 11.30 -10.34 -3.21
N LEU A 64 11.82 -10.03 -2.01
CA LEU A 64 12.68 -10.95 -1.28
C LEU A 64 11.90 -12.16 -0.73
N MET A 65 10.64 -11.97 -0.31
CA MET A 65 9.78 -13.07 0.13
C MET A 65 9.41 -14.02 -1.00
N ASP A 66 9.20 -13.48 -2.21
CA ASP A 66 8.83 -14.26 -3.40
C ASP A 66 10.03 -14.94 -4.06
N ALA A 67 11.26 -14.51 -3.74
CA ALA A 67 12.47 -15.11 -4.28
C ALA A 67 12.70 -16.52 -3.72
N PRO A 68 13.27 -17.45 -4.52
CA PRO A 68 13.72 -18.74 -4.03
C PRO A 68 14.67 -18.61 -2.84
N GLU A 69 14.62 -19.56 -1.92
CA GLU A 69 15.52 -19.59 -0.77
C GLU A 69 17.00 -19.67 -1.21
N SER A 70 17.85 -18.95 -0.50
CA SER A 70 19.28 -18.86 -0.76
C SER A 70 20.07 -19.20 0.50
N SER A 71 21.18 -19.91 0.36
CA SER A 71 22.08 -20.20 1.48
C SER A 71 22.66 -18.94 2.16
N ASP A 72 22.71 -17.82 1.45
CA ASP A 72 23.24 -16.57 1.96
C ASP A 72 22.23 -15.82 2.84
N GLU A 73 20.91 -16.11 2.73
CA GLU A 73 19.86 -15.42 3.50
C GLU A 73 19.86 -15.76 4.99
N HIS A 74 20.63 -16.77 5.41
CA HIS A 74 20.83 -17.13 6.83
C HIS A 74 22.29 -16.93 7.29
N SER A 75 23.18 -16.46 6.40
CA SER A 75 24.62 -16.35 6.63
C SER A 75 25.07 -14.90 6.76
N HIS A 76 24.28 -14.06 7.45
CA HIS A 76 24.53 -12.65 7.64
C HIS A 76 24.34 -12.22 9.10
N ARG A 77 24.70 -10.99 9.43
CA ARG A 77 24.52 -10.40 10.77
C ARG A 77 23.45 -9.31 10.83
N VAL A 78 22.62 -9.17 9.79
CA VAL A 78 21.52 -8.20 9.81
C VAL A 78 20.49 -8.63 10.84
N THR A 79 20.22 -7.78 11.81
CA THR A 79 19.16 -7.97 12.81
C THR A 79 18.09 -6.89 12.74
N LYS A 80 18.37 -5.79 12.05
CA LYS A 80 17.50 -4.62 12.01
C LYS A 80 17.34 -4.07 10.60
N MET A 81 16.16 -3.51 10.36
CA MET A 81 15.85 -2.83 9.12
C MET A 81 15.07 -1.55 9.37
N ILE A 82 15.24 -0.57 8.48
CA ILE A 82 14.60 0.73 8.59
C ILE A 82 14.04 1.16 7.23
N GLY A 83 12.80 1.58 7.21
CA GLY A 83 12.15 1.97 5.95
C GLY A 83 10.67 2.23 6.13
N ASN A 84 9.90 1.95 5.09
CA ASN A 84 8.47 2.22 5.08
C ASN A 84 7.70 1.26 4.17
N GLY A 85 6.42 1.05 4.48
CA GLY A 85 5.48 0.33 3.61
C GLY A 85 5.52 -1.19 3.74
N MET A 86 6.05 -1.74 4.84
CA MET A 86 5.97 -3.18 5.11
C MET A 86 4.51 -3.61 5.26
N ARG A 87 4.08 -4.55 4.43
CA ARG A 87 2.70 -5.07 4.49
C ARG A 87 2.50 -5.97 5.71
N PRO A 88 1.38 -5.83 6.46
CA PRO A 88 1.11 -6.63 7.65
C PRO A 88 1.12 -8.15 7.42
N ASN A 89 0.67 -8.62 6.26
CA ASN A 89 0.60 -10.05 5.93
C ASN A 89 1.97 -10.72 5.77
N ILE A 90 3.01 -9.96 5.40
CA ILE A 90 4.37 -10.47 5.27
C ILE A 90 5.28 -10.12 6.47
N TRP A 91 4.87 -9.21 7.36
CA TRP A 91 5.71 -8.66 8.44
C TRP A 91 6.40 -9.74 9.28
N ASN A 92 5.62 -10.62 9.91
CA ASN A 92 6.18 -11.67 10.76
C ASN A 92 6.85 -12.78 9.96
N LYS A 93 6.33 -13.12 8.78
CA LYS A 93 6.95 -14.10 7.87
C LYS A 93 8.34 -13.63 7.43
N PHE A 94 8.49 -12.33 7.13
CA PHE A 94 9.76 -11.73 6.74
C PHE A 94 10.78 -11.76 7.89
N LYS A 95 10.37 -11.33 9.09
CA LYS A 95 11.21 -11.40 10.29
C LYS A 95 11.71 -12.82 10.54
N GLN A 96 10.82 -13.80 10.45
CA GLN A 96 11.15 -15.21 10.70
C GLN A 96 12.08 -15.78 9.64
N ARG A 97 11.78 -15.56 8.34
CA ARG A 97 12.57 -16.10 7.24
C ARG A 97 13.99 -15.56 7.25
N PHE A 98 14.16 -14.27 7.44
CA PHE A 98 15.46 -13.60 7.30
C PHE A 98 16.15 -13.28 8.62
N GLY A 99 15.64 -13.75 9.76
CA GLY A 99 16.26 -13.52 11.07
C GLY A 99 16.27 -12.06 11.51
N ILE A 100 15.30 -11.26 11.06
CA ILE A 100 15.20 -9.84 11.43
C ILE A 100 14.52 -9.70 12.79
N GLU A 101 15.19 -9.05 13.73
CA GLU A 101 14.67 -8.83 15.08
C GLU A 101 13.88 -7.53 15.18
N GLU A 102 14.39 -6.45 14.55
CA GLU A 102 13.86 -5.11 14.68
C GLU A 102 13.47 -4.50 13.33
N VAL A 103 12.24 -4.00 13.25
CA VAL A 103 11.70 -3.32 12.06
C VAL A 103 11.31 -1.89 12.44
N PHE A 104 12.13 -0.94 12.05
CA PHE A 104 11.90 0.49 12.25
C PHE A 104 11.09 1.03 11.07
N GLU A 105 9.78 0.84 11.12
CA GLU A 105 8.85 1.38 10.13
C GLU A 105 8.70 2.87 10.30
N LEU A 106 8.66 3.61 9.20
CA LEU A 106 8.50 5.05 9.15
C LEU A 106 7.26 5.42 8.34
N TYR A 107 6.62 6.51 8.71
CA TYR A 107 5.56 7.14 7.94
C TYR A 107 5.79 8.64 7.92
N ALA A 108 5.84 9.23 6.76
CA ALA A 108 5.86 10.67 6.53
C ALA A 108 5.45 11.00 5.08
N SER A 109 5.06 12.25 4.84
CA SER A 109 4.94 12.82 3.50
C SER A 109 5.81 14.08 3.38
N SER A 110 6.25 14.38 2.14
CA SER A 110 7.14 15.52 1.88
C SER A 110 6.48 16.86 2.20
N GLU A 111 5.19 16.95 1.93
CA GLU A 111 4.34 18.13 2.11
C GLU A 111 3.69 18.20 3.48
N GLY A 112 3.70 17.09 4.21
CA GLY A 112 2.96 16.95 5.46
C GLY A 112 3.76 17.38 6.68
N ASN A 113 3.03 17.60 7.76
CA ASN A 113 3.56 18.02 9.04
C ASN A 113 3.40 16.97 10.15
N VAL A 114 3.07 15.74 9.78
CA VAL A 114 2.92 14.61 10.70
C VAL A 114 3.75 13.42 10.22
N GLY A 115 4.45 12.79 11.15
CA GLY A 115 5.23 11.59 10.88
C GLY A 115 5.18 10.64 12.06
N PHE A 116 5.40 9.37 11.78
CA PHE A 116 5.47 8.29 12.76
C PHE A 116 6.78 7.52 12.61
N SER A 117 7.26 6.97 13.70
CA SER A 117 8.42 6.09 13.70
C SER A 117 8.22 4.97 14.71
N ASN A 118 8.44 3.74 14.28
CA ASN A 118 8.30 2.54 15.11
C ASN A 118 9.56 2.30 15.96
N VAL A 119 9.96 3.30 16.74
CA VAL A 119 11.15 3.23 17.61
C VAL A 119 11.02 2.23 18.77
N LEU A 120 9.80 1.81 19.10
CA LEU A 120 9.54 0.81 20.13
C LEU A 120 9.47 -0.61 19.57
N ASN A 121 9.66 -0.77 18.28
CA ASN A 121 9.69 -2.04 17.57
C ASN A 121 8.46 -2.93 17.83
N PHE A 122 7.26 -2.34 17.83
CA PHE A 122 6.02 -3.12 17.81
C PHE A 122 5.74 -3.63 16.40
N ASP A 123 5.19 -4.84 16.30
CA ASP A 123 4.84 -5.42 15.00
C ASP A 123 3.61 -4.73 14.38
N ASN A 124 3.60 -4.66 13.05
CA ASN A 124 2.47 -4.17 12.24
C ASN A 124 2.01 -2.74 12.57
N THR A 125 2.93 -1.82 12.81
CA THR A 125 2.60 -0.42 13.08
C THR A 125 3.59 0.52 12.39
N VAL A 126 3.11 1.71 12.01
CA VAL A 126 3.98 2.81 11.60
C VAL A 126 4.63 3.52 12.80
N GLY A 127 4.26 3.11 14.03
CA GLY A 127 4.87 3.54 15.27
C GLY A 127 4.22 4.75 15.92
N PHE A 128 5.04 5.48 16.64
CA PHE A 128 4.69 6.62 17.48
C PHE A 128 4.93 7.93 16.75
N SER A 129 4.03 8.92 16.99
CA SER A 129 4.24 10.30 16.54
C SER A 129 4.42 11.25 17.71
N PRO A 130 5.54 12.01 17.77
CA PRO A 130 5.74 13.03 18.79
C PRO A 130 4.97 14.33 18.51
N VAL A 131 4.63 14.59 17.25
CA VAL A 131 3.91 15.82 16.85
C VAL A 131 2.40 15.69 17.06
N PRO A 132 1.68 16.80 17.25
CA PRO A 132 0.24 16.78 17.42
C PRO A 132 -0.48 16.34 16.15
N TYR A 133 -1.34 15.33 16.28
CA TYR A 133 -2.21 14.83 15.22
C TYR A 133 -3.56 14.39 15.80
N ALA A 134 -4.49 14.08 14.92
CA ALA A 134 -5.72 13.38 15.25
C ALA A 134 -6.07 12.34 14.17
N ILE A 135 -6.83 11.35 14.57
CA ILE A 135 -7.48 10.42 13.67
C ILE A 135 -8.98 10.66 13.84
N ILE A 136 -9.65 11.10 12.78
CA ILE A 136 -11.04 11.51 12.83
C ILE A 136 -11.95 10.52 12.11
N GLN A 137 -13.18 10.40 12.59
CA GLN A 137 -14.21 9.64 11.92
C GLN A 137 -14.48 10.26 10.56
N TYR A 138 -14.55 9.42 9.53
CA TYR A 138 -14.69 9.85 8.16
C TYR A 138 -15.79 9.05 7.47
N ASP A 139 -16.77 9.77 6.94
CA ASP A 139 -17.82 9.21 6.11
C ASP A 139 -17.26 9.00 4.69
N LYS A 140 -16.88 7.77 4.42
CA LYS A 140 -16.32 7.40 3.12
C LYS A 140 -17.35 7.50 2.00
N GLU A 141 -18.65 7.48 2.33
CA GLU A 141 -19.71 7.56 1.33
C GLU A 141 -19.90 8.99 0.83
N LYS A 142 -19.81 9.94 1.74
CA LYS A 142 -19.96 11.36 1.42
C LYS A 142 -18.64 12.06 1.16
N ASP A 143 -17.53 11.31 1.30
CA ASP A 143 -16.16 11.83 1.19
C ASP A 143 -15.93 13.05 2.10
N GLN A 144 -16.36 12.94 3.38
CA GLN A 144 -16.30 14.05 4.34
C GLN A 144 -16.13 13.57 5.79
N PRO A 145 -15.57 14.41 6.67
CA PRO A 145 -15.50 14.13 8.10
C PRO A 145 -16.89 14.02 8.74
N ILE A 146 -17.02 13.14 9.74
CA ILE A 146 -18.22 13.08 10.57
C ILE A 146 -18.12 14.13 11.67
N LEU A 147 -19.15 14.98 11.77
CA LEU A 147 -19.21 16.09 12.70
C LEU A 147 -20.16 15.80 13.87
N ASP A 148 -19.85 16.37 15.02
CA ASP A 148 -20.75 16.41 16.17
C ASP A 148 -21.87 17.47 16.01
N LYS A 149 -22.74 17.57 16.99
CA LYS A 149 -23.85 18.56 16.99
C LYS A 149 -23.40 20.03 17.00
N LYS A 150 -22.12 20.29 17.28
CA LYS A 150 -21.50 21.62 17.28
C LYS A 150 -20.73 21.95 16.03
N GLY A 151 -20.67 20.99 15.08
CA GLY A 151 -19.92 21.12 13.83
C GLY A 151 -18.43 20.79 13.95
N HIS A 152 -18.00 20.16 15.04
CA HIS A 152 -16.62 19.73 15.21
C HIS A 152 -16.42 18.27 14.76
N CYS A 153 -15.23 17.93 14.27
CA CYS A 153 -14.87 16.57 13.91
C CYS A 153 -14.86 15.65 15.13
N ILE A 154 -15.29 14.42 14.93
CA ILE A 154 -15.28 13.37 15.96
C ILE A 154 -14.02 12.54 15.82
N LYS A 155 -13.24 12.39 16.91
CA LYS A 155 -12.08 11.46 16.91
C LYS A 155 -12.55 10.02 16.93
N VAL A 156 -11.78 9.15 16.31
CA VAL A 156 -11.97 7.69 16.41
C VAL A 156 -11.64 7.19 17.82
N LYS A 157 -12.20 6.06 18.19
CA LYS A 157 -11.80 5.31 19.38
C LYS A 157 -10.63 4.38 19.06
N LYS A 158 -9.90 3.95 20.10
CA LYS A 158 -8.88 2.92 19.96
C LYS A 158 -9.45 1.68 19.26
N GLY A 159 -8.75 1.21 18.23
CA GLY A 159 -9.15 0.09 17.39
C GLY A 159 -9.96 0.48 16.15
N GLU A 160 -10.43 1.72 16.05
CA GLU A 160 -11.17 2.22 14.89
C GLU A 160 -10.22 2.84 13.84
N THR A 161 -10.66 2.79 12.60
CA THR A 161 -9.99 3.42 11.46
C THR A 161 -10.61 4.78 11.16
N GLY A 162 -9.78 5.76 10.82
CA GLY A 162 -10.23 7.08 10.41
C GLY A 162 -9.19 7.82 9.58
N LEU A 163 -9.53 9.04 9.18
CA LEU A 163 -8.65 9.93 8.44
C LEU A 163 -7.60 10.53 9.37
N LEU A 164 -6.34 10.37 9.01
CA LEU A 164 -5.23 11.02 9.71
C LEU A 164 -5.14 12.50 9.32
N ILE A 165 -5.07 13.36 10.33
CA ILE A 165 -4.85 14.80 10.15
C ILE A 165 -3.73 15.30 11.07
N GLY A 166 -2.82 16.11 10.52
CA GLY A 166 -1.71 16.72 11.26
C GLY A 166 -2.03 18.11 11.74
N LYS A 167 -1.92 18.40 13.06
CA LYS A 167 -2.18 19.74 13.57
C LYS A 167 -1.12 20.73 13.08
N ILE A 168 -1.56 21.82 12.48
CA ILE A 168 -0.68 22.91 12.03
C ILE A 168 -0.36 23.80 13.22
N THR A 169 0.94 23.95 13.52
CA THR A 169 1.44 24.79 14.62
C THR A 169 2.78 25.42 14.21
N ASN A 170 3.24 26.41 14.97
CA ASN A 170 4.57 26.99 14.72
C ASN A 170 5.72 25.99 14.81
N ARG A 171 5.56 24.88 15.57
CA ARG A 171 6.57 23.81 15.69
C ARG A 171 6.40 22.69 14.67
N SER A 172 5.25 22.62 14.02
CA SER A 172 4.90 21.65 12.99
C SER A 172 4.10 22.40 11.90
N PRO A 173 4.76 23.26 11.12
CA PRO A 173 4.12 24.04 10.07
C PRO A 173 3.72 23.13 8.91
N PHE A 174 2.79 23.60 8.10
CA PHE A 174 2.48 23.03 6.81
C PHE A 174 3.09 23.95 5.75
N ASP A 175 4.15 23.49 5.07
CA ASP A 175 4.85 24.29 4.07
C ASP A 175 4.07 24.39 2.77
N GLY A 176 3.21 23.40 2.50
CA GLY A 176 2.25 23.42 1.41
C GLY A 176 2.79 22.97 0.06
N TYR A 177 1.93 23.13 -0.91
CA TYR A 177 2.22 22.87 -2.33
C TYR A 177 2.52 24.18 -3.05
N THR A 178 3.16 24.11 -4.21
CA THR A 178 3.34 25.27 -5.10
C THR A 178 2.02 25.77 -5.71
N ASP A 179 0.98 24.92 -5.70
CA ASP A 179 -0.37 25.25 -6.14
C ASP A 179 -1.22 25.78 -4.95
N PRO A 180 -1.66 27.08 -5.00
CA PRO A 180 -2.46 27.68 -3.94
C PRO A 180 -3.83 27.03 -3.73
N GLU A 181 -4.51 26.55 -4.77
CA GLU A 181 -5.82 25.91 -4.64
C GLU A 181 -5.70 24.55 -3.95
N LYS A 182 -4.65 23.81 -4.28
CA LYS A 182 -4.34 22.55 -3.59
C LYS A 182 -4.03 22.77 -2.11
N ASN A 183 -3.38 23.87 -1.76
CA ASN A 183 -3.15 24.24 -0.36
C ASN A 183 -4.45 24.45 0.39
N LYS A 184 -5.40 25.19 -0.18
CA LYS A 184 -6.69 25.43 0.46
C LYS A 184 -7.47 24.14 0.70
N SER A 185 -7.52 23.24 -0.28
CA SER A 185 -8.22 21.97 -0.17
C SER A 185 -7.54 20.97 0.78
N SER A 186 -6.24 21.17 1.07
CA SER A 186 -5.46 20.29 1.95
C SER A 186 -5.51 20.71 3.43
N ILE A 187 -6.13 21.83 3.75
CA ILE A 187 -6.23 22.34 5.14
C ILE A 187 -7.68 22.36 5.59
N MET A 188 -7.90 21.77 6.77
CA MET A 188 -9.18 21.82 7.46
C MET A 188 -9.10 22.79 8.63
N HIS A 189 -10.05 23.71 8.72
CA HIS A 189 -10.14 24.72 9.77
C HIS A 189 -11.26 24.41 10.76
N ASN A 190 -11.13 24.91 12.01
CA ASN A 190 -12.13 24.76 13.08
C ASN A 190 -12.50 23.30 13.36
N VAL A 191 -11.50 22.42 13.34
CA VAL A 191 -11.68 20.96 13.44
C VAL A 191 -12.22 20.54 14.79
N PHE A 192 -11.64 21.04 15.89
CA PHE A 192 -12.07 20.76 17.27
C PHE A 192 -12.32 22.03 18.08
N THR A 193 -11.69 23.13 17.70
CA THR A 193 -11.81 24.44 18.36
C THR A 193 -11.76 25.55 17.33
N GLN A 194 -12.31 26.71 17.68
CA GLN A 194 -12.20 27.88 16.82
C GLN A 194 -10.73 28.23 16.52
N ASN A 195 -10.41 28.51 15.25
CA ASN A 195 -9.10 28.89 14.74
C ASN A 195 -8.02 27.80 14.80
N ASP A 196 -8.36 26.55 15.09
CA ASP A 196 -7.41 25.46 14.84
C ASP A 196 -7.36 25.10 13.33
N ALA A 197 -6.21 24.57 12.90
CA ALA A 197 -6.02 24.15 11.53
C ALA A 197 -5.25 22.82 11.49
N TYR A 198 -5.66 21.97 10.57
CA TYR A 198 -5.06 20.64 10.37
C TYR A 198 -4.81 20.37 8.89
N PHE A 199 -3.66 19.78 8.59
CA PHE A 199 -3.35 19.23 7.29
C PHE A 199 -4.06 17.89 7.09
N ILE A 200 -4.72 17.72 5.96
CA ILE A 200 -5.42 16.49 5.56
C ILE A 200 -4.41 15.61 4.84
N THR A 201 -4.00 14.49 5.45
CA THR A 201 -3.00 13.61 4.84
C THR A 201 -3.53 12.82 3.65
N GLY A 202 -4.84 12.58 3.59
CA GLY A 202 -5.46 11.66 2.66
C GLY A 202 -5.25 10.18 3.01
N ASP A 203 -4.62 9.87 4.13
CA ASP A 203 -4.35 8.51 4.55
C ASP A 203 -5.31 8.05 5.66
N LEU A 204 -5.83 6.84 5.52
CA LEU A 204 -6.62 6.16 6.52
C LEU A 204 -5.69 5.34 7.41
N VAL A 205 -5.81 5.56 8.71
CA VAL A 205 -5.03 4.83 9.71
C VAL A 205 -5.93 4.31 10.83
N LYS A 206 -5.52 3.21 11.45
CA LYS A 206 -6.17 2.66 12.64
C LYS A 206 -5.44 3.14 13.88
N ASP A 207 -6.18 3.68 14.84
CA ASP A 207 -5.63 4.02 16.16
C ASP A 207 -5.41 2.72 16.97
N ILE A 208 -4.18 2.40 17.29
CA ILE A 208 -3.86 1.23 18.13
C ILE A 208 -3.52 1.59 19.57
N GLY A 209 -3.67 2.86 19.93
CA GLY A 209 -3.37 3.38 21.27
C GLY A 209 -1.93 3.83 21.44
N PHE A 210 -1.61 4.45 22.59
CA PHE A 210 -0.27 4.96 22.92
C PHE A 210 0.34 5.86 21.85
N ARG A 211 -0.47 6.64 21.11
CA ARG A 211 -0.06 7.46 19.96
C ARG A 211 0.58 6.67 18.83
N HIS A 212 0.27 5.38 18.72
CA HIS A 212 0.67 4.51 17.61
C HIS A 212 -0.48 4.35 16.62
N ALA A 213 -0.11 4.23 15.38
CA ALA A 213 -1.06 4.02 14.30
C ALA A 213 -0.63 2.84 13.41
N GLN A 214 -1.60 2.24 12.74
CA GLN A 214 -1.42 1.26 11.69
C GLN A 214 -1.95 1.84 10.38
N PHE A 215 -1.14 1.88 9.34
CA PHE A 215 -1.59 2.31 8.02
C PHE A 215 -2.64 1.32 7.48
N VAL A 216 -3.70 1.85 6.90
CA VAL A 216 -4.79 1.05 6.33
C VAL A 216 -4.85 1.24 4.82
N ASP A 217 -5.01 2.49 4.33
CA ASP A 217 -5.13 2.78 2.90
C ASP A 217 -5.05 4.29 2.63
N ARG A 218 -5.07 4.68 1.35
CA ARG A 218 -5.23 6.06 0.92
C ARG A 218 -6.65 6.34 0.44
N LEU A 219 -7.21 7.49 0.77
CA LEU A 219 -8.54 7.92 0.29
C LEU A 219 -8.61 7.92 -1.25
N GLY A 220 -7.57 8.40 -1.93
CA GLY A 220 -7.51 8.46 -3.40
C GLY A 220 -7.32 7.10 -4.09
N ASP A 221 -6.94 6.06 -3.36
CA ASP A 221 -6.77 4.71 -3.88
C ASP A 221 -8.00 3.83 -3.62
N THR A 222 -8.84 4.17 -2.61
CA THR A 222 -10.12 3.50 -2.41
C THR A 222 -11.09 3.83 -3.53
N PHE A 223 -11.99 2.90 -3.82
CA PHE A 223 -13.09 3.14 -4.75
C PHE A 223 -14.39 2.63 -4.14
N ARG A 224 -15.53 3.11 -4.66
CA ARG A 224 -16.86 2.74 -4.19
C ARG A 224 -17.50 1.75 -5.14
N TRP A 225 -18.04 0.66 -4.61
CA TRP A 225 -18.79 -0.34 -5.35
C TRP A 225 -19.99 -0.84 -4.55
N LYS A 226 -21.17 -0.92 -5.20
CA LYS A 226 -22.45 -1.36 -4.58
C LYS A 226 -22.77 -0.62 -3.28
N GLY A 227 -22.45 0.69 -3.21
CA GLY A 227 -22.68 1.50 -2.03
C GLY A 227 -21.58 1.42 -0.95
N GLU A 228 -20.63 0.50 -1.06
CA GLU A 228 -19.57 0.25 -0.09
C GLU A 228 -18.20 0.70 -0.60
N ASN A 229 -17.33 1.10 0.32
CA ASN A 229 -15.94 1.45 0.00
C ASN A 229 -15.04 0.24 0.05
N VAL A 230 -14.27 0.07 -1.02
CA VAL A 230 -13.28 -1.00 -1.18
C VAL A 230 -11.89 -0.47 -0.89
N SER A 231 -11.21 -1.07 0.08
CA SER A 231 -9.79 -0.84 0.34
C SER A 231 -8.95 -1.62 -0.67
N THR A 232 -8.18 -0.91 -1.50
CA THR A 232 -7.32 -1.57 -2.49
C THR A 232 -6.26 -2.41 -1.81
N THR A 233 -5.66 -1.93 -0.74
CA THR A 233 -4.62 -2.66 0.01
C THR A 233 -5.15 -3.97 0.61
N GLN A 234 -6.40 -3.99 1.12
CA GLN A 234 -7.01 -5.22 1.63
C GLN A 234 -7.18 -6.26 0.52
N VAL A 235 -7.70 -5.85 -0.62
CA VAL A 235 -7.93 -6.75 -1.76
C VAL A 235 -6.59 -7.22 -2.36
N GLU A 236 -5.61 -6.31 -2.51
CA GLU A 236 -4.25 -6.64 -2.96
C GLU A 236 -3.60 -7.73 -2.11
N ASN A 237 -3.74 -7.64 -0.77
CA ASN A 237 -3.20 -8.65 0.14
C ASN A 237 -3.85 -10.02 -0.07
N ILE A 238 -5.19 -10.08 -0.17
CA ILE A 238 -5.91 -11.34 -0.37
C ILE A 238 -5.62 -11.96 -1.74
N CYS A 239 -5.55 -11.14 -2.81
CA CYS A 239 -5.18 -11.63 -4.12
C CYS A 239 -3.74 -12.17 -4.14
N SER A 240 -2.80 -11.50 -3.47
CA SER A 240 -1.40 -11.91 -3.40
C SER A 240 -1.16 -13.14 -2.49
N ASP A 241 -2.10 -13.48 -1.62
CA ASP A 241 -2.04 -14.71 -0.81
C ASP A 241 -2.41 -15.98 -1.61
N TYR A 242 -3.02 -15.83 -2.82
CA TYR A 242 -3.31 -16.98 -3.69
C TYR A 242 -2.01 -17.60 -4.21
N GLU A 243 -1.92 -18.94 -4.16
CA GLU A 243 -0.67 -19.69 -4.33
C GLU A 243 0.10 -19.41 -5.64
N LYS A 244 -0.59 -19.09 -6.75
CA LYS A 244 0.00 -18.81 -8.06
C LYS A 244 0.28 -17.33 -8.33
N ILE A 245 -0.26 -16.42 -7.51
CA ILE A 245 -0.10 -14.97 -7.69
C ILE A 245 1.13 -14.48 -6.94
N THR A 246 2.00 -13.74 -7.62
CA THR A 246 3.14 -13.04 -7.02
C THR A 246 2.75 -11.67 -6.54
N GLU A 247 1.95 -10.96 -7.35
CA GLU A 247 1.67 -9.54 -7.14
C GLU A 247 0.27 -9.19 -7.60
N ALA A 248 -0.40 -8.32 -6.85
CA ALA A 248 -1.69 -7.77 -7.22
C ALA A 248 -1.72 -6.27 -6.98
N VAL A 249 -2.27 -5.52 -7.93
CA VAL A 249 -2.52 -4.09 -7.84
C VAL A 249 -3.98 -3.84 -8.16
N VAL A 250 -4.71 -3.31 -7.17
CA VAL A 250 -6.16 -3.16 -7.24
C VAL A 250 -6.55 -1.70 -7.51
N TYR A 251 -7.54 -1.53 -8.35
CA TYR A 251 -8.10 -0.24 -8.73
C TYR A 251 -9.57 -0.38 -9.13
N GLY A 252 -10.29 0.75 -9.12
CA GLY A 252 -11.68 0.77 -9.53
C GLY A 252 -11.83 1.11 -11.01
N VAL A 253 -12.69 0.36 -11.71
CA VAL A 253 -13.08 0.59 -13.12
C VAL A 253 -14.56 0.84 -13.22
N GLU A 254 -14.97 1.68 -14.16
CA GLU A 254 -16.38 2.00 -14.39
C GLU A 254 -17.03 0.91 -15.26
N ILE A 255 -18.12 0.36 -14.79
CA ILE A 255 -19.01 -0.47 -15.61
C ILE A 255 -20.18 0.42 -16.06
N PRO A 256 -20.52 0.45 -17.35
CA PRO A 256 -21.62 1.26 -17.83
C PRO A 256 -22.94 1.00 -17.07
N ASN A 257 -23.69 2.07 -16.79
CA ASN A 257 -24.98 2.04 -16.04
C ASN A 257 -24.93 1.49 -14.62
N THR A 258 -23.74 1.39 -14.02
CA THR A 258 -23.61 1.08 -12.59
C THR A 258 -23.25 2.33 -11.80
N ASN A 259 -23.54 2.31 -10.50
CA ASN A 259 -23.13 3.38 -9.58
C ASN A 259 -21.85 2.97 -8.87
N GLY A 260 -20.81 3.78 -9.01
CA GLY A 260 -19.48 3.51 -8.44
C GLY A 260 -18.52 2.86 -9.45
N ARG A 261 -17.52 2.16 -8.91
CA ARG A 261 -16.47 1.49 -9.68
C ARG A 261 -16.30 0.07 -9.20
N ALA A 262 -16.33 -0.88 -10.13
CA ALA A 262 -16.06 -2.27 -9.82
C ALA A 262 -14.57 -2.51 -9.57
N GLY A 263 -14.24 -3.44 -8.69
CA GLY A 263 -12.87 -3.83 -8.43
C GLY A 263 -12.24 -4.53 -9.64
N MET A 264 -11.06 -4.07 -10.04
CA MET A 264 -10.18 -4.74 -10.99
C MET A 264 -8.81 -4.94 -10.36
N ALA A 265 -8.27 -6.15 -10.47
CA ALA A 265 -6.93 -6.47 -9.99
C ALA A 265 -6.02 -6.81 -11.17
N ALA A 266 -4.98 -6.03 -11.40
CA ALA A 266 -3.85 -6.44 -12.21
C ALA A 266 -2.99 -7.40 -11.38
N ILE A 267 -2.75 -8.60 -11.90
CA ILE A 267 -2.01 -9.67 -11.21
C ILE A 267 -0.83 -10.15 -12.05
N THR A 268 0.27 -10.49 -11.38
CA THR A 268 1.37 -11.24 -11.99
C THR A 268 1.45 -12.63 -11.38
N LEU A 269 1.80 -13.60 -12.18
CA LEU A 269 1.93 -14.98 -11.74
C LEU A 269 3.36 -15.30 -11.33
N LYS A 270 3.54 -16.32 -10.51
CA LYS A 270 4.85 -16.89 -10.19
C LYS A 270 5.49 -17.43 -11.47
N GLU A 271 6.82 -17.47 -11.49
CA GLU A 271 7.59 -17.93 -12.65
C GLU A 271 7.19 -19.36 -13.06
N GLY A 272 6.81 -19.52 -14.31
CA GLY A 272 6.38 -20.81 -14.87
C GLY A 272 4.91 -21.16 -14.61
N GLU A 273 4.18 -20.38 -13.81
CA GLU A 273 2.75 -20.63 -13.54
C GLU A 273 1.87 -20.11 -14.66
N THR A 274 0.74 -20.79 -14.85
CA THR A 274 -0.37 -20.39 -15.71
C THR A 274 -1.69 -20.64 -14.99
N LEU A 275 -2.72 -19.90 -15.35
CA LEU A 275 -4.08 -20.12 -14.83
C LEU A 275 -4.88 -21.05 -15.75
N ASN A 276 -5.64 -21.96 -15.15
CA ASN A 276 -6.56 -22.86 -15.81
C ASN A 276 -7.97 -22.74 -15.24
N GLU A 277 -8.94 -23.49 -15.76
CA GLU A 277 -10.34 -23.47 -15.33
C GLU A 277 -10.54 -23.79 -13.84
N GLU A 278 -9.70 -24.63 -13.25
CA GLU A 278 -9.74 -24.93 -11.82
C GLU A 278 -9.27 -23.73 -11.00
N ASP A 279 -8.24 -23.03 -11.45
CA ASP A 279 -7.79 -21.80 -10.81
C ASP A 279 -8.86 -20.71 -10.82
N PHE A 280 -9.66 -20.61 -11.88
CA PHE A 280 -10.73 -19.64 -12.00
C PHE A 280 -11.82 -19.85 -10.93
N ALA A 281 -12.17 -21.09 -10.63
CA ALA A 281 -13.11 -21.43 -9.57
C ALA A 281 -12.48 -21.25 -8.18
N ASN A 282 -11.24 -21.69 -8.00
CA ASN A 282 -10.52 -21.60 -6.73
C ASN A 282 -10.29 -20.15 -6.31
N MET A 283 -9.85 -19.27 -7.21
CA MET A 283 -9.67 -17.84 -6.94
C MET A 283 -11.00 -17.18 -6.52
N ALA A 284 -12.10 -17.45 -7.24
CA ALA A 284 -13.40 -16.92 -6.89
C ALA A 284 -13.84 -17.38 -5.48
N THR A 285 -13.67 -18.67 -5.18
CA THR A 285 -14.00 -19.25 -3.87
C THR A 285 -13.16 -18.63 -2.75
N GLU A 286 -11.85 -18.55 -2.94
CA GLU A 286 -10.92 -18.02 -1.94
C GLU A 286 -11.14 -16.55 -1.68
N PHE A 287 -11.33 -15.75 -2.74
CA PHE A 287 -11.60 -14.32 -2.59
C PHE A 287 -12.93 -14.05 -1.91
N ASN A 288 -14.00 -14.78 -2.27
CA ASN A 288 -15.31 -14.67 -1.59
C ASN A 288 -15.28 -15.11 -0.13
N LYS A 289 -14.41 -16.04 0.24
CA LYS A 289 -14.24 -16.48 1.64
C LYS A 289 -13.56 -15.43 2.50
N ASN A 290 -12.59 -14.67 1.93
CA ASN A 290 -11.71 -13.77 2.66
C ASN A 290 -12.05 -12.28 2.49
N LEU A 291 -12.92 -11.93 1.54
CA LEU A 291 -13.37 -10.57 1.26
C LEU A 291 -14.90 -10.47 1.39
N PRO A 292 -15.41 -9.30 1.79
CA PRO A 292 -16.82 -8.99 1.60
C PRO A 292 -17.19 -9.06 0.10
N SER A 293 -18.38 -9.48 -0.24
CA SER A 293 -18.79 -9.69 -1.64
C SER A 293 -18.61 -8.47 -2.54
N TYR A 294 -18.79 -7.28 -2.00
CA TYR A 294 -18.55 -6.02 -2.73
C TYR A 294 -17.07 -5.73 -2.99
N ALA A 295 -16.15 -6.33 -2.23
CA ALA A 295 -14.72 -6.11 -2.37
C ALA A 295 -14.03 -7.15 -3.27
N VAL A 296 -14.71 -8.25 -3.60
CA VAL A 296 -14.20 -9.26 -4.54
C VAL A 296 -13.99 -8.61 -5.91
N PRO A 297 -12.78 -8.69 -6.51
CA PRO A 297 -12.54 -8.13 -7.83
C PRO A 297 -13.48 -8.72 -8.85
N VAL A 298 -14.19 -7.85 -9.59
CA VAL A 298 -15.03 -8.27 -10.73
C VAL A 298 -14.14 -8.68 -11.90
N PHE A 299 -13.00 -8.02 -12.06
CA PHE A 299 -12.08 -8.28 -13.15
C PHE A 299 -10.69 -8.61 -12.61
N LEU A 300 -10.01 -9.58 -13.25
CA LEU A 300 -8.60 -9.86 -13.08
C LEU A 300 -7.88 -9.64 -14.43
N ARG A 301 -6.75 -8.94 -14.40
CA ARG A 301 -5.91 -8.70 -15.58
C ARG A 301 -4.56 -9.35 -15.36
N VAL A 302 -4.24 -10.36 -16.15
CA VAL A 302 -2.99 -11.11 -16.02
C VAL A 302 -1.89 -10.41 -16.79
N GLN A 303 -0.87 -9.93 -16.09
CA GLN A 303 0.25 -9.20 -16.66
C GLN A 303 1.56 -10.00 -16.47
N LYS A 304 2.50 -9.82 -17.39
CA LYS A 304 3.86 -10.35 -17.23
C LYS A 304 4.65 -9.62 -16.15
N ALA A 305 4.43 -8.32 -16.02
CA ALA A 305 5.03 -7.45 -15.01
C ALA A 305 4.16 -6.20 -14.84
N ILE A 306 3.98 -5.73 -13.62
CA ILE A 306 3.29 -4.49 -13.34
C ILE A 306 4.30 -3.34 -13.33
N GLU A 307 4.02 -2.28 -14.10
CA GLU A 307 4.92 -1.14 -14.22
C GLU A 307 5.01 -0.38 -12.89
N THR A 308 6.26 -0.15 -12.43
CA THR A 308 6.55 0.65 -11.24
C THR A 308 7.41 1.85 -11.60
N THR A 309 7.33 2.89 -10.78
CA THR A 309 8.27 4.01 -10.82
C THR A 309 9.65 3.56 -10.32
N GLY A 310 10.69 4.38 -10.52
CA GLY A 310 12.01 4.13 -9.95
C GLY A 310 12.04 4.04 -8.41
N THR A 311 10.94 4.45 -7.75
CA THR A 311 10.72 4.36 -6.29
C THR A 311 9.81 3.20 -5.89
N PHE A 312 9.57 2.24 -6.78
CA PHE A 312 8.72 1.06 -6.59
C PHE A 312 7.25 1.35 -6.30
N LYS A 313 6.72 2.48 -6.80
CA LYS A 313 5.28 2.79 -6.74
C LYS A 313 4.62 2.34 -8.05
N TYR A 314 3.47 1.66 -7.94
CA TYR A 314 2.70 1.22 -9.11
C TYR A 314 2.14 2.38 -9.92
N GLN A 315 2.16 2.26 -11.23
CA GLN A 315 1.58 3.22 -12.16
C GLN A 315 0.11 2.90 -12.41
N LYS A 316 -0.75 3.12 -11.41
CA LYS A 316 -2.19 2.81 -11.49
C LYS A 316 -2.95 3.65 -12.52
N SER A 317 -2.43 4.80 -12.96
CA SER A 317 -3.14 5.70 -13.89
C SER A 317 -3.41 5.03 -15.24
N LYS A 318 -2.41 4.40 -15.83
CA LYS A 318 -2.53 3.66 -17.09
C LYS A 318 -3.50 2.49 -16.97
N LEU A 319 -3.39 1.72 -15.89
CA LEU A 319 -4.27 0.58 -15.61
C LEU A 319 -5.74 1.01 -15.48
N LYS A 320 -6.01 2.14 -14.82
CA LYS A 320 -7.36 2.72 -14.69
C LYS A 320 -7.92 3.19 -16.03
N GLU A 321 -7.08 3.79 -16.88
CA GLU A 321 -7.49 4.31 -18.21
C GLU A 321 -7.79 3.19 -19.20
N GLU A 322 -6.99 2.13 -19.20
CA GLU A 322 -7.18 0.96 -20.05
C GLU A 322 -8.36 0.11 -19.55
N GLY A 323 -8.50 -0.04 -18.22
CA GLY A 323 -9.57 -0.81 -17.58
C GLY A 323 -9.65 -2.24 -18.12
N PHE A 324 -10.88 -2.68 -18.44
CA PHE A 324 -11.16 -3.99 -19.05
C PHE A 324 -11.45 -3.91 -20.57
N ASP A 325 -11.03 -2.83 -21.22
CA ASP A 325 -11.24 -2.58 -22.65
C ASP A 325 -10.29 -3.42 -23.50
N LEU A 326 -10.81 -4.44 -24.17
CA LEU A 326 -10.04 -5.35 -25.01
C LEU A 326 -9.35 -4.66 -26.21
N SER A 327 -9.79 -3.46 -26.61
CA SER A 327 -9.13 -2.69 -27.66
C SER A 327 -7.86 -1.98 -27.21
N LYS A 328 -7.64 -1.88 -25.89
CA LYS A 328 -6.53 -1.14 -25.28
C LYS A 328 -5.42 -2.04 -24.72
N THR A 329 -5.64 -3.35 -24.69
CA THR A 329 -4.67 -4.30 -24.15
C THR A 329 -4.82 -5.68 -24.80
N ASP A 330 -3.69 -6.32 -25.05
CA ASP A 330 -3.62 -7.74 -25.50
C ASP A 330 -3.49 -8.71 -24.31
N GLU A 331 -3.55 -8.22 -23.07
CA GLU A 331 -3.41 -9.06 -21.88
C GLU A 331 -4.70 -9.83 -21.59
N GLN A 332 -4.55 -11.01 -20.98
CA GLN A 332 -5.68 -11.82 -20.56
C GLN A 332 -6.47 -11.11 -19.47
N ILE A 333 -7.77 -10.94 -19.70
CA ILE A 333 -8.70 -10.42 -18.72
C ILE A 333 -9.69 -11.54 -18.36
N LEU A 334 -9.85 -11.75 -17.05
CA LEU A 334 -10.88 -12.64 -16.52
C LEU A 334 -11.99 -11.79 -15.89
N VAL A 335 -13.22 -12.27 -15.93
CA VAL A 335 -14.39 -11.61 -15.34
C VAL A 335 -15.19 -12.59 -14.50
N LEU A 336 -15.62 -12.11 -13.32
CA LEU A 336 -16.58 -12.80 -12.47
C LEU A 336 -17.98 -12.23 -12.79
N LEU A 337 -18.74 -12.95 -13.61
CA LEU A 337 -20.08 -12.53 -14.00
C LEU A 337 -21.08 -12.65 -12.83
N PRO A 338 -22.15 -11.86 -12.83
CA PRO A 338 -23.18 -11.94 -11.79
C PRO A 338 -23.78 -13.36 -11.70
N HIS A 339 -23.89 -13.86 -10.46
CA HIS A 339 -24.40 -15.20 -10.12
C HIS A 339 -23.51 -16.38 -10.53
N GLU A 340 -22.33 -16.12 -11.08
CA GLU A 340 -21.34 -17.16 -11.32
C GLU A 340 -20.44 -17.35 -10.09
N ASP A 341 -19.92 -18.56 -9.93
CA ASP A 341 -19.05 -18.97 -8.82
C ASP A 341 -17.59 -19.10 -9.24
N ARG A 342 -17.28 -18.76 -10.50
CA ARG A 342 -15.94 -18.79 -11.09
C ARG A 342 -15.71 -17.61 -12.03
N TYR A 343 -14.45 -17.25 -12.18
CA TYR A 343 -14.03 -16.37 -13.26
C TYR A 343 -14.15 -17.08 -14.61
N CYS A 344 -14.35 -16.32 -15.67
CA CYS A 344 -14.24 -16.79 -17.05
C CYS A 344 -13.40 -15.78 -17.86
N GLU A 345 -12.88 -16.23 -18.97
CA GLU A 345 -12.10 -15.36 -19.86
C GLU A 345 -13.02 -14.30 -20.50
N MET A 346 -12.55 -13.04 -20.50
CA MET A 346 -13.27 -11.94 -21.15
C MET A 346 -13.17 -12.09 -22.68
N THR A 347 -14.25 -12.53 -23.28
CA THR A 347 -14.37 -12.56 -24.75
C THR A 347 -14.96 -11.24 -25.27
N GLN A 348 -14.81 -10.97 -26.58
CA GLN A 348 -15.44 -9.82 -27.21
C GLN A 348 -16.97 -9.85 -27.01
N GLU A 349 -17.60 -11.02 -27.06
CA GLU A 349 -19.03 -11.17 -26.82
C GLU A 349 -19.41 -10.76 -25.40
N ILE A 350 -18.65 -11.20 -24.39
CA ILE A 350 -18.87 -10.81 -22.99
C ILE A 350 -18.68 -9.31 -22.81
N PHE A 351 -17.62 -8.73 -23.38
CA PHE A 351 -17.37 -7.30 -23.37
C PHE A 351 -18.55 -6.52 -23.97
N ASP A 352 -18.99 -6.89 -25.18
CA ASP A 352 -20.12 -6.24 -25.86
C ASP A 352 -21.43 -6.37 -25.05
N ASN A 353 -21.64 -7.51 -24.40
CA ASN A 353 -22.79 -7.74 -23.52
C ASN A 353 -22.74 -6.86 -22.26
N ILE A 354 -21.54 -6.63 -21.69
CA ILE A 354 -21.36 -5.68 -20.58
C ILE A 354 -21.69 -4.26 -21.05
N GLN A 355 -21.15 -3.85 -22.20
CA GLN A 355 -21.43 -2.53 -22.79
C GLN A 355 -22.91 -2.35 -23.12
N ALA A 356 -23.59 -3.41 -23.55
CA ALA A 356 -25.01 -3.41 -23.87
C ALA A 356 -25.95 -3.62 -22.65
N TYR A 357 -25.39 -3.61 -21.41
CA TYR A 357 -26.14 -3.73 -20.15
C TYR A 357 -26.90 -5.04 -19.94
N LYS A 358 -26.44 -6.12 -20.56
CA LYS A 358 -27.10 -7.43 -20.41
C LYS A 358 -26.79 -8.12 -19.08
N TYR A 359 -25.75 -7.68 -18.37
CA TYR A 359 -25.41 -8.17 -17.03
C TYR A 359 -25.76 -7.12 -15.96
N ARG A 360 -26.30 -7.57 -14.83
CA ARG A 360 -26.61 -6.73 -13.65
C ARG A 360 -25.59 -7.00 -12.55
N PHE A 361 -24.47 -6.28 -12.61
CA PHE A 361 -23.40 -6.36 -11.61
C PHE A 361 -23.83 -5.86 -10.22
#